data_4342d6c8a46d8d758f386e4719c872eb
#
_entry.id   4342d6c8a46d8d758f386e4719c872eb
#
_cell.length_a   1.000
_cell.length_b   1.000
_cell.length_c   1.000
_cell.angle_alpha   90.00
_cell.angle_beta   90.00
_cell.angle_gamma   90.00
#
_symmetry.space_group_name_H-M   'P 1'
#
loop_
_entity.id
_entity.type
_entity.pdbx_description
1 polymer ?
#
loop_
_entity_poly.entity_id
_entity_poly.type
_entity_poly.pdbx_seq_one_letter_code
_entity_poly.pdbx_strand_id
1 'polypeptide(L)'
;LPVKQSEMEHVASDMLYDYYEVKITSPYTRVCYYFRLEDDTESLYYYGRGFAEKLSCGRAEYFQFPYIRREDILDIPEWAEDIVMYHIFPDSFANDRRKLTEKATRHMLLPDGKSDSNGKILPDRICKNHLGGTLKGICENLDYIEKLGINCIYLNPIFEAASYHKYDTIDYFEIDPCLGNKADLKELVQQCHKRGIRVILDGVFNHCGADFFAFRDVRQKGKASRYYNWFYHLPETIQYADPPDYEAFAYVKEMPKLNTGNPEVVEYLCNVGTYWIREADIDGWSLDVANE
;
A
#
# COMPACT_ATOMS: atom_id res chain seq x y z
N LEU A 1 24.83 -24.98 -25.39
CA LEU A 1 23.45 -24.61 -25.05
C LEU A 1 22.69 -24.42 -26.37
N PRO A 2 21.47 -24.91 -26.50
CA PRO A 2 20.70 -24.71 -27.72
C PRO A 2 20.41 -23.23 -27.92
N VAL A 3 20.72 -22.71 -29.08
CA VAL A 3 20.30 -21.37 -29.52
C VAL A 3 19.04 -21.60 -30.36
N LYS A 4 17.92 -21.00 -29.94
CA LYS A 4 16.68 -21.00 -30.70
C LYS A 4 16.46 -19.57 -31.22
N GLN A 5 16.18 -19.42 -32.48
CA GLN A 5 15.75 -18.19 -33.10
C GLN A 5 14.25 -18.27 -33.36
N SER A 6 13.54 -17.20 -33.09
CA SER A 6 12.12 -17.06 -33.38
C SER A 6 11.88 -15.66 -33.97
N GLU A 7 11.10 -15.60 -35.02
CA GLU A 7 10.65 -14.33 -35.59
C GLU A 7 9.60 -13.70 -34.69
N MET A 8 9.58 -12.37 -34.63
CA MET A 8 8.58 -11.61 -33.90
C MET A 8 7.51 -11.13 -34.89
N GLU A 9 6.25 -11.21 -34.46
CA GLU A 9 5.12 -10.73 -35.25
C GLU A 9 4.85 -9.27 -34.93
N HIS A 10 4.60 -8.47 -35.99
CA HIS A 10 4.14 -7.09 -35.80
C HIS A 10 2.70 -7.10 -35.29
N VAL A 11 2.46 -6.51 -34.13
CA VAL A 11 1.16 -6.57 -33.42
C VAL A 11 0.44 -5.21 -33.37
N ALA A 12 1.18 -4.11 -33.43
CA ALA A 12 0.62 -2.76 -33.40
C ALA A 12 1.61 -1.70 -33.91
N SER A 13 1.10 -0.53 -34.26
CA SER A 13 1.88 0.69 -34.52
C SER A 13 1.19 1.89 -33.89
N ASP A 14 1.98 2.83 -33.41
CA ASP A 14 1.52 4.18 -33.07
C ASP A 14 2.27 5.24 -33.89
N MET A 15 2.20 6.50 -33.51
CA MET A 15 2.84 7.60 -34.23
C MET A 15 4.38 7.59 -34.14
N LEU A 16 4.97 6.81 -33.22
CA LEU A 16 6.39 6.81 -32.89
C LEU A 16 7.04 5.43 -33.01
N TYR A 17 6.28 4.34 -32.82
CA TYR A 17 6.81 3.00 -32.68
C TYR A 17 5.98 1.95 -33.39
N ASP A 18 6.67 0.92 -33.89
CA ASP A 18 6.11 -0.38 -34.29
C ASP A 18 6.38 -1.40 -33.19
N TYR A 19 5.34 -2.15 -32.81
CA TYR A 19 5.39 -3.11 -31.73
C TYR A 19 5.42 -4.54 -32.29
N TYR A 20 6.38 -5.32 -31.81
CA TYR A 20 6.57 -6.70 -32.20
C TYR A 20 6.51 -7.62 -31.00
N GLU A 21 5.88 -8.77 -31.13
CA GLU A 21 5.72 -9.77 -30.07
C GLU A 21 6.19 -11.14 -30.51
N VAL A 22 6.77 -11.92 -29.58
CA VAL A 22 7.00 -13.36 -29.73
C VAL A 22 6.84 -14.05 -28.39
N LYS A 23 6.09 -15.16 -28.37
CA LYS A 23 5.95 -16.01 -27.19
C LYS A 23 6.97 -17.12 -27.23
N ILE A 24 7.79 -17.22 -26.19
CA ILE A 24 8.80 -18.28 -26.06
C ILE A 24 8.50 -19.15 -24.85
N THR A 25 8.69 -20.45 -25.02
CA THR A 25 8.62 -21.43 -23.93
C THR A 25 10.00 -22.06 -23.77
N SER A 26 10.47 -22.12 -22.53
CA SER A 26 11.76 -22.71 -22.20
C SER A 26 11.61 -23.82 -21.16
N PRO A 27 12.24 -25.01 -21.36
CA PRO A 27 12.32 -26.03 -20.32
C PRO A 27 13.34 -25.67 -19.21
N TYR A 28 14.07 -24.58 -19.36
CA TYR A 28 15.13 -24.15 -18.45
C TYR A 28 14.62 -23.03 -17.55
N THR A 29 15.13 -22.96 -16.33
CA THR A 29 14.79 -21.94 -15.35
C THR A 29 15.41 -20.57 -15.62
N ARG A 30 16.27 -20.45 -16.63
CA ARG A 30 16.91 -19.20 -17.03
C ARG A 30 16.92 -19.08 -18.53
N VAL A 31 16.58 -17.91 -19.04
CA VAL A 31 16.68 -17.56 -20.45
C VAL A 31 17.57 -16.34 -20.60
N CYS A 32 18.57 -16.46 -21.47
CA CYS A 32 19.35 -15.32 -21.93
C CYS A 32 18.95 -15.05 -23.38
N TYR A 33 18.71 -13.82 -23.73
CA TYR A 33 18.23 -13.47 -25.05
C TYR A 33 18.80 -12.14 -25.54
N TYR A 34 18.71 -11.92 -26.83
CA TYR A 34 18.98 -10.69 -27.53
C TYR A 34 18.03 -10.59 -28.72
N PHE A 35 17.89 -9.40 -29.26
CA PHE A 35 17.13 -9.17 -30.49
C PHE A 35 18.09 -9.00 -31.65
N ARG A 36 17.72 -9.53 -32.81
CA ARG A 36 18.33 -9.25 -34.10
C ARG A 36 17.34 -8.44 -34.93
N LEU A 37 17.75 -7.25 -35.31
CA LEU A 37 17.01 -6.36 -36.18
C LEU A 37 17.63 -6.42 -37.56
N GLU A 38 16.84 -6.58 -38.56
CA GLU A 38 17.32 -6.81 -39.92
C GLU A 38 16.41 -6.05 -40.89
N ASP A 39 17.01 -5.29 -41.79
CA ASP A 39 16.36 -4.71 -42.95
C ASP A 39 17.09 -5.15 -44.22
N ASP A 40 16.70 -4.57 -45.39
CA ASP A 40 17.28 -4.93 -46.69
C ASP A 40 18.76 -4.56 -46.83
N THR A 41 19.31 -3.77 -45.91
CA THR A 41 20.65 -3.16 -46.03
C THR A 41 21.60 -3.54 -44.91
N GLU A 42 21.08 -3.74 -43.67
CA GLU A 42 21.90 -3.99 -42.50
C GLU A 42 21.26 -4.92 -41.49
N SER A 43 22.07 -5.42 -40.58
CA SER A 43 21.66 -6.27 -39.48
C SER A 43 22.34 -5.81 -38.19
N LEU A 44 21.55 -5.54 -37.16
CA LEU A 44 22.03 -5.10 -35.85
C LEU A 44 21.55 -6.05 -34.75
N TYR A 45 22.32 -6.13 -33.70
CA TYR A 45 21.95 -6.86 -32.48
C TYR A 45 21.63 -5.87 -31.37
N TYR A 46 20.50 -6.10 -30.68
CA TYR A 46 20.14 -5.32 -29.50
C TYR A 46 20.17 -6.21 -28.26
N TYR A 47 20.95 -5.82 -27.27
CA TYR A 47 21.17 -6.54 -26.01
C TYR A 47 21.57 -5.57 -24.88
N GLY A 48 21.93 -6.04 -23.71
CA GLY A 48 22.15 -5.22 -22.51
C GLY A 48 23.12 -4.05 -22.63
N ARG A 49 24.04 -4.06 -23.62
CA ARG A 49 24.91 -2.91 -23.94
C ARG A 49 24.32 -1.95 -24.99
N GLY A 50 23.13 -2.23 -25.50
CA GLY A 50 22.54 -1.46 -26.60
C GLY A 50 22.72 -2.12 -27.96
N PHE A 51 22.84 -1.32 -29.03
CA PHE A 51 22.97 -1.80 -30.40
C PHE A 51 24.43 -2.07 -30.78
N ALA A 52 24.65 -3.14 -31.52
CA ALA A 52 25.97 -3.46 -32.08
C ALA A 52 25.84 -4.31 -33.38
N GLU A 53 26.83 -4.16 -34.26
CA GLU A 53 26.93 -4.97 -35.49
C GLU A 53 27.30 -6.43 -35.21
N LYS A 54 27.91 -6.69 -34.05
CA LYS A 54 28.35 -8.03 -33.63
C LYS A 54 28.00 -8.28 -32.18
N LEU A 55 27.56 -9.51 -31.90
CA LEU A 55 27.32 -9.94 -30.53
C LEU A 55 28.62 -10.04 -29.74
N SER A 56 28.58 -9.60 -28.50
CA SER A 56 29.62 -9.90 -27.52
C SER A 56 29.65 -11.40 -27.20
N CYS A 57 30.83 -11.94 -26.93
CA CYS A 57 30.99 -13.32 -26.50
C CYS A 57 30.54 -13.57 -25.04
N GLY A 58 30.33 -12.51 -24.27
CA GLY A 58 29.99 -12.59 -22.86
C GLY A 58 28.47 -12.66 -22.61
N ARG A 59 27.96 -13.80 -22.14
CA ARG A 59 26.52 -13.95 -21.80
C ARG A 59 26.01 -12.98 -20.74
N ALA A 60 26.90 -12.48 -19.90
CA ALA A 60 26.54 -11.49 -18.87
C ALA A 60 25.98 -10.20 -19.45
N GLU A 61 26.20 -9.96 -20.74
CA GLU A 61 25.76 -8.74 -21.43
C GLU A 61 24.41 -8.91 -22.14
N TYR A 62 23.90 -10.14 -22.24
CA TYR A 62 22.58 -10.40 -22.83
C TYR A 62 21.48 -10.03 -21.87
N PHE A 63 20.29 -9.77 -22.40
CA PHE A 63 19.10 -9.71 -21.56
C PHE A 63 18.91 -11.04 -20.87
N GLN A 64 18.52 -11.02 -19.62
CA GLN A 64 18.35 -12.23 -18.84
C GLN A 64 16.96 -12.23 -18.19
N PHE A 65 16.26 -13.34 -18.34
CA PHE A 65 15.09 -13.66 -17.55
C PHE A 65 15.46 -14.80 -16.60
N PRO A 66 15.87 -14.48 -15.36
CA PRO A 66 16.30 -15.48 -14.39
C PRO A 66 15.09 -16.12 -13.69
N TYR A 67 15.25 -17.38 -13.30
CA TYR A 67 14.33 -18.08 -12.41
C TYR A 67 12.87 -18.16 -12.90
N ILE A 68 12.67 -18.77 -14.09
CA ILE A 68 11.32 -19.13 -14.56
C ILE A 68 10.85 -20.33 -13.73
N ARG A 69 10.19 -20.07 -12.62
CA ARG A 69 9.55 -21.07 -11.76
C ARG A 69 8.06 -20.79 -11.71
N ARG A 70 7.27 -21.85 -11.53
CA ARG A 70 5.82 -21.67 -11.40
C ARG A 70 5.44 -20.88 -10.17
N GLU A 71 6.26 -20.99 -9.11
CA GLU A 71 6.07 -20.24 -7.85
C GLU A 71 6.32 -18.74 -8.01
N ASP A 72 7.09 -18.32 -9.04
CA ASP A 72 7.37 -16.92 -9.34
C ASP A 72 6.29 -16.27 -10.23
N ILE A 73 5.33 -17.07 -10.72
CA ILE A 73 4.21 -16.56 -11.52
C ILE A 73 3.12 -16.12 -10.57
N LEU A 74 2.90 -14.80 -10.51
CA LEU A 74 1.79 -14.23 -9.77
C LEU A 74 0.49 -14.50 -10.55
N ASP A 75 -0.50 -15.06 -9.87
CA ASP A 75 -1.86 -15.18 -10.38
C ASP A 75 -2.55 -13.83 -10.17
N ILE A 76 -2.41 -12.96 -11.15
CA ILE A 76 -2.95 -11.60 -11.11
C ILE A 76 -4.43 -11.66 -11.49
N PRO A 77 -5.34 -11.09 -10.69
CA PRO A 77 -6.75 -11.00 -11.06
C PRO A 77 -6.91 -10.20 -12.36
N GLU A 78 -7.77 -10.67 -13.25
CA GLU A 78 -8.01 -10.06 -14.58
C GLU A 78 -8.30 -8.56 -14.50
N TRP A 79 -9.04 -8.12 -13.49
CA TRP A 79 -9.34 -6.70 -13.29
C TRP A 79 -8.10 -5.82 -12.98
N ALA A 80 -6.99 -6.43 -12.52
CA ALA A 80 -5.78 -5.68 -12.17
C ALA A 80 -4.87 -5.39 -13.38
N GLU A 81 -5.15 -6.00 -14.55
CA GLU A 81 -4.35 -5.79 -15.76
C GLU A 81 -4.61 -4.41 -16.39
N ASP A 82 -5.86 -3.91 -16.29
CA ASP A 82 -6.31 -2.68 -16.94
C ASP A 82 -6.76 -1.60 -15.93
N ILE A 83 -6.08 -1.50 -14.77
CA ILE A 83 -6.46 -0.50 -13.77
C ILE A 83 -5.92 0.89 -14.07
N VAL A 84 -6.82 1.87 -13.93
CA VAL A 84 -6.48 3.29 -13.83
C VAL A 84 -6.79 3.71 -12.40
N MET A 85 -5.74 3.81 -11.58
CA MET A 85 -5.87 4.01 -10.14
C MET A 85 -5.82 5.50 -9.77
N TYR A 86 -6.73 5.92 -8.89
CA TYR A 86 -6.71 7.23 -8.26
C TYR A 86 -6.39 7.11 -6.78
N HIS A 87 -5.25 7.67 -6.40
CA HIS A 87 -4.76 7.66 -5.02
C HIS A 87 -5.41 8.83 -4.26
N ILE A 88 -6.11 8.52 -3.18
CA ILE A 88 -6.86 9.49 -2.38
C ILE A 88 -6.30 9.55 -0.96
N PHE A 89 -5.94 10.78 -0.53
CA PHE A 89 -5.74 11.09 0.88
C PHE A 89 -7.08 11.56 1.45
N PRO A 90 -7.82 10.72 2.23
CA PRO A 90 -9.22 10.97 2.54
C PRO A 90 -9.49 12.29 3.24
N ASP A 91 -8.63 12.68 4.18
CA ASP A 91 -8.80 13.93 4.95
C ASP A 91 -8.77 15.19 4.09
N SER A 92 -8.06 15.17 2.96
CA SER A 92 -7.90 16.33 2.06
C SER A 92 -8.75 16.30 0.79
N PHE A 93 -9.49 15.19 0.53
CA PHE A 93 -10.20 15.02 -0.72
C PHE A 93 -11.56 15.71 -0.73
N ALA A 94 -12.48 15.28 0.10
CA ALA A 94 -13.82 15.87 0.17
C ALA A 94 -14.48 15.59 1.53
N ASN A 95 -15.28 16.53 1.99
CA ASN A 95 -16.04 16.38 3.22
C ASN A 95 -17.53 16.15 2.95
N ASP A 96 -18.20 15.55 3.91
CA ASP A 96 -19.66 15.46 3.98
C ASP A 96 -20.22 16.84 4.32
N ARG A 97 -20.88 17.47 3.36
CA ARG A 97 -21.48 18.80 3.48
C ARG A 97 -22.45 18.94 4.65
N ARG A 98 -22.97 17.85 5.21
CA ARG A 98 -23.95 17.86 6.32
C ARG A 98 -23.28 17.97 7.70
N LYS A 99 -21.99 17.71 7.85
CA LYS A 99 -21.31 17.59 9.15
C LYS A 99 -20.14 18.53 9.39
N LEU A 100 -19.78 19.35 8.42
CA LEU A 100 -18.70 20.34 8.60
C LEU A 100 -18.93 21.25 9.81
N THR A 101 -20.19 21.59 10.09
CA THR A 101 -20.55 22.48 11.20
C THR A 101 -20.43 21.84 12.56
N GLU A 102 -20.76 20.55 12.72
CA GLU A 102 -20.75 19.91 14.05
C GLU A 102 -19.41 19.29 14.43
N LYS A 103 -18.76 18.56 13.49
CA LYS A 103 -17.46 17.93 13.77
C LYS A 103 -16.31 18.93 13.80
N ALA A 104 -16.22 19.81 12.80
CA ALA A 104 -15.18 20.83 12.77
C ALA A 104 -15.33 21.82 13.93
N THR A 105 -16.56 22.21 14.29
CA THR A 105 -16.81 23.08 15.42
C THR A 105 -16.49 22.40 16.76
N ARG A 106 -16.76 21.10 16.89
CA ARG A 106 -16.42 20.32 18.10
C ARG A 106 -14.92 20.19 18.30
N HIS A 107 -14.17 19.98 17.20
CA HIS A 107 -12.71 19.85 17.23
C HIS A 107 -11.98 21.19 17.35
N MET A 108 -12.54 22.27 16.80
CA MET A 108 -11.97 23.62 16.94
C MET A 108 -12.21 24.23 18.32
N LEU A 109 -13.18 23.74 19.10
CA LEU A 109 -13.60 24.32 20.38
C LEU A 109 -13.01 23.61 21.62
N LEU A 110 -12.27 22.51 21.45
CA LEU A 110 -11.63 21.85 22.59
C LEU A 110 -10.23 22.44 22.82
N PRO A 111 -10.03 23.12 23.95
CA PRO A 111 -8.68 23.57 24.34
C PRO A 111 -7.77 22.38 24.58
N ASP A 112 -6.50 22.54 24.26
CA ASP A 112 -5.44 21.54 24.43
C ASP A 112 -5.60 20.75 25.75
N GLY A 113 -5.76 19.42 25.66
CA GLY A 113 -5.71 18.50 26.81
C GLY A 113 -7.00 18.29 27.59
N LYS A 114 -8.18 18.63 27.06
CA LYS A 114 -9.45 18.36 27.74
C LYS A 114 -10.17 17.14 27.19
N SER A 115 -10.81 16.41 28.12
CA SER A 115 -11.68 15.28 27.81
C SER A 115 -12.99 15.74 27.17
N ASP A 116 -13.60 14.88 26.31
CA ASP A 116 -14.93 15.05 25.80
C ASP A 116 -15.99 14.98 26.95
N SER A 117 -17.26 15.22 26.60
CA SER A 117 -18.41 15.16 27.56
C SER A 117 -18.56 13.78 28.24
N ASN A 118 -17.83 12.74 27.80
CA ASN A 118 -17.84 11.38 28.33
C ASN A 118 -16.55 11.06 29.11
N GLY A 119 -15.66 12.04 29.34
CA GLY A 119 -14.41 11.87 30.07
C GLY A 119 -13.30 11.15 29.26
N LYS A 120 -13.51 10.93 27.95
CA LYS A 120 -12.48 10.37 27.06
C LYS A 120 -11.49 11.49 26.72
N ILE A 121 -10.23 11.32 27.11
CA ILE A 121 -9.14 12.22 26.71
C ILE A 121 -8.96 12.09 25.20
N LEU A 122 -9.31 13.13 24.47
CA LEU A 122 -9.00 13.23 23.07
C LEU A 122 -7.53 13.63 22.94
N PRO A 123 -6.71 12.85 22.23
CA PRO A 123 -5.32 13.22 22.02
C PRO A 123 -5.26 14.58 21.31
N ASP A 124 -4.53 15.50 21.87
CA ASP A 124 -4.31 16.86 21.34
C ASP A 124 -3.87 16.92 19.88
N ARG A 125 -3.35 15.82 19.37
CA ARG A 125 -2.72 15.70 18.06
C ARG A 125 -3.72 15.48 16.92
N ILE A 126 -4.89 14.91 17.21
CA ILE A 126 -5.83 14.44 16.18
C ILE A 126 -6.46 15.60 15.42
N CYS A 127 -6.53 16.79 16.02
CA CYS A 127 -7.37 17.86 15.48
C CYS A 127 -6.62 19.03 14.84
N LYS A 128 -5.34 19.20 15.09
CA LYS A 128 -4.62 20.42 14.65
C LYS A 128 -4.37 20.54 13.14
N ASN A 129 -4.42 19.44 12.39
CA ASN A 129 -4.05 19.44 10.97
C ASN A 129 -5.08 18.79 10.05
N HIS A 130 -6.29 18.47 10.55
CA HIS A 130 -7.36 17.90 9.73
C HIS A 130 -8.00 18.93 8.82
N LEU A 131 -8.14 18.58 7.53
CA LEU A 131 -8.89 19.34 6.53
C LEU A 131 -10.38 18.98 6.55
N GLY A 132 -10.74 17.84 7.14
CA GLY A 132 -12.11 17.41 7.39
C GLY A 132 -12.73 16.58 6.30
N GLY A 133 -11.93 16.01 5.39
CA GLY A 133 -12.38 15.03 4.41
C GLY A 133 -12.85 13.75 5.10
N THR A 134 -13.80 13.03 4.49
CA THR A 134 -14.44 11.84 5.05
C THR A 134 -14.67 10.77 3.98
N LEU A 135 -14.83 9.52 4.40
CA LEU A 135 -15.23 8.41 3.51
C LEU A 135 -16.55 8.71 2.80
N LYS A 136 -17.49 9.35 3.50
CA LYS A 136 -18.76 9.78 2.92
C LYS A 136 -18.56 10.88 1.88
N GLY A 137 -17.66 11.83 2.13
CA GLY A 137 -17.30 12.84 1.15
C GLY A 137 -16.73 12.25 -0.13
N ILE A 138 -15.92 11.18 -0.02
CA ILE A 138 -15.45 10.43 -1.19
C ILE A 138 -16.63 9.79 -1.92
N CYS A 139 -17.53 9.12 -1.19
CA CYS A 139 -18.72 8.47 -1.75
C CYS A 139 -19.63 9.47 -2.51
N GLU A 140 -19.81 10.67 -2.00
CA GLU A 140 -20.61 11.73 -2.63
C GLU A 140 -19.95 12.30 -3.92
N ASN A 141 -18.67 12.02 -4.17
CA ASN A 141 -17.92 12.49 -5.32
C ASN A 141 -17.52 11.37 -6.31
N LEU A 142 -18.12 10.19 -6.22
CA LEU A 142 -17.81 9.06 -7.12
C LEU A 142 -18.12 9.38 -8.59
N ASP A 143 -19.12 10.20 -8.90
CA ASP A 143 -19.43 10.62 -10.27
C ASP A 143 -18.28 11.43 -10.91
N TYR A 144 -17.53 12.19 -10.10
CA TYR A 144 -16.31 12.86 -10.56
C TYR A 144 -15.21 11.86 -10.88
N ILE A 145 -15.00 10.87 -10.01
CA ILE A 145 -13.99 9.83 -10.17
C ILE A 145 -14.28 8.98 -11.41
N GLU A 146 -15.54 8.59 -11.59
CA GLU A 146 -16.01 7.81 -12.75
C GLU A 146 -15.81 8.57 -14.06
N LYS A 147 -16.12 9.88 -14.10
CA LYS A 147 -15.93 10.73 -15.29
C LYS A 147 -14.46 10.90 -15.68
N LEU A 148 -13.51 10.72 -14.77
CA LEU A 148 -12.09 10.69 -15.07
C LEU A 148 -11.64 9.37 -15.71
N GLY A 149 -12.52 8.36 -15.82
CA GLY A 149 -12.16 7.04 -16.33
C GLY A 149 -11.43 6.17 -15.31
N ILE A 150 -11.53 6.51 -14.01
CA ILE A 150 -10.92 5.77 -12.92
C ILE A 150 -11.73 4.51 -12.63
N ASN A 151 -11.09 3.36 -12.55
CA ASN A 151 -11.70 2.08 -12.21
C ASN A 151 -11.13 1.43 -10.95
N CYS A 152 -10.21 2.14 -10.26
CA CYS A 152 -9.69 1.71 -8.96
C CYS A 152 -9.36 2.94 -8.10
N ILE A 153 -9.77 2.95 -6.83
CA ILE A 153 -9.32 3.93 -5.85
C ILE A 153 -8.41 3.25 -4.83
N TYR A 154 -7.32 3.94 -4.48
CA TYR A 154 -6.43 3.58 -3.40
C TYR A 154 -6.55 4.64 -2.30
N LEU A 155 -6.93 4.22 -1.10
CA LEU A 155 -7.07 5.10 0.05
C LEU A 155 -5.82 5.05 0.92
N ASN A 156 -5.22 6.21 1.22
CA ASN A 156 -4.26 6.33 2.31
C ASN A 156 -4.86 5.79 3.61
N PRO A 157 -4.06 5.52 4.66
CA PRO A 157 -4.53 4.86 5.87
C PRO A 157 -5.81 5.49 6.44
N ILE A 158 -6.77 4.65 6.80
CA ILE A 158 -8.09 5.07 7.31
C ILE A 158 -8.39 4.58 8.71
N PHE A 159 -7.50 3.78 9.31
CA PHE A 159 -7.70 3.19 10.63
C PHE A 159 -7.45 4.21 11.75
N GLU A 160 -7.98 3.90 12.95
CA GLU A 160 -7.78 4.76 14.12
C GLU A 160 -6.29 4.99 14.37
N ALA A 161 -5.89 6.26 14.46
CA ALA A 161 -4.50 6.67 14.61
C ALA A 161 -4.37 7.97 15.39
N ALA A 162 -3.17 8.26 15.90
CA ALA A 162 -2.91 9.47 16.65
C ALA A 162 -2.73 10.70 15.75
N SER A 163 -2.21 10.51 14.54
CA SER A 163 -1.91 11.60 13.60
C SER A 163 -2.99 11.77 12.53
N TYR A 164 -2.95 12.91 11.83
CA TYR A 164 -3.83 13.18 10.70
C TYR A 164 -3.54 12.26 9.49
N HIS A 165 -2.29 11.82 9.30
CA HIS A 165 -1.88 10.97 8.18
C HIS A 165 -2.21 9.48 8.39
N LYS A 166 -2.50 9.06 9.62
CA LYS A 166 -2.94 7.70 10.00
C LYS A 166 -1.90 6.57 9.82
N TYR A 167 -0.65 6.88 9.50
CA TYR A 167 0.40 5.86 9.43
C TYR A 167 0.83 5.33 10.81
N ASP A 168 0.52 6.00 11.89
CA ASP A 168 0.72 5.57 13.28
C ASP A 168 -0.55 4.89 13.85
N THR A 169 -0.93 3.77 13.24
CA THR A 169 -2.17 3.04 13.54
C THR A 169 -2.25 2.58 14.99
N ILE A 170 -3.34 2.92 15.68
CA ILE A 170 -3.64 2.52 17.06
C ILE A 170 -4.55 1.28 17.10
N ASP A 171 -5.56 1.25 16.25
CA ASP A 171 -6.47 0.11 16.12
C ASP A 171 -6.74 -0.21 14.65
N TYR A 172 -6.27 -1.38 14.20
CA TYR A 172 -6.42 -1.84 12.83
C TYR A 172 -7.84 -2.34 12.50
N PHE A 173 -8.69 -2.54 13.50
CA PHE A 173 -10.06 -3.01 13.32
C PHE A 173 -11.10 -1.89 13.40
N GLU A 174 -10.69 -0.65 13.67
CA GLU A 174 -11.59 0.51 13.73
C GLU A 174 -11.20 1.57 12.69
N ILE A 175 -12.21 2.18 12.09
CA ILE A 175 -12.04 3.35 11.23
C ILE A 175 -11.82 4.58 12.11
N ASP A 176 -10.88 5.43 11.72
CA ASP A 176 -10.66 6.68 12.41
C ASP A 176 -11.94 7.55 12.46
N PRO A 177 -12.38 7.96 13.65
CA PRO A 177 -13.64 8.72 13.81
C PRO A 177 -13.70 10.04 13.01
N CYS A 178 -12.53 10.60 12.65
CA CYS A 178 -12.47 11.81 11.82
C CYS A 178 -12.85 11.52 10.37
N LEU A 179 -12.60 10.31 9.89
CA LEU A 179 -12.91 9.88 8.51
C LEU A 179 -14.30 9.28 8.38
N GLY A 180 -14.87 8.73 9.46
CA GLY A 180 -16.16 8.07 9.44
C GLY A 180 -16.22 6.84 10.34
N ASN A 181 -16.87 5.79 9.88
CA ASN A 181 -17.03 4.51 10.57
C ASN A 181 -17.09 3.35 9.57
N LYS A 182 -17.21 2.10 10.07
CA LYS A 182 -17.28 0.89 9.25
C LYS A 182 -18.45 0.90 8.26
N ALA A 183 -19.60 1.46 8.64
CA ALA A 183 -20.75 1.55 7.74
C ALA A 183 -20.49 2.52 6.58
N ASP A 184 -19.78 3.64 6.83
CA ASP A 184 -19.39 4.59 5.79
C ASP A 184 -18.42 3.95 4.80
N LEU A 185 -17.46 3.10 5.27
CA LEU A 185 -16.56 2.35 4.37
C LEU A 185 -17.33 1.33 3.54
N LYS A 186 -18.24 0.54 4.16
CA LYS A 186 -19.07 -0.41 3.43
C LYS A 186 -19.91 0.27 2.35
N GLU A 187 -20.53 1.39 2.68
CA GLU A 187 -21.30 2.16 1.70
C GLU A 187 -20.40 2.64 0.55
N LEU A 188 -19.23 3.20 0.84
CA LEU A 188 -18.28 3.63 -0.17
C LEU A 188 -17.91 2.49 -1.12
N VAL A 189 -17.50 1.32 -0.58
CA VAL A 189 -17.12 0.16 -1.38
C VAL A 189 -18.29 -0.33 -2.25
N GLN A 190 -19.48 -0.43 -1.68
CA GLN A 190 -20.68 -0.84 -2.43
C GLN A 190 -21.02 0.14 -3.58
N GLN A 191 -20.87 1.45 -3.35
CA GLN A 191 -21.11 2.44 -4.38
C GLN A 191 -20.02 2.45 -5.45
N CYS A 192 -18.77 2.15 -5.07
CA CYS A 192 -17.67 1.94 -6.01
C CYS A 192 -17.94 0.72 -6.90
N HIS A 193 -18.27 -0.44 -6.31
CA HIS A 193 -18.54 -1.66 -7.06
C HIS A 193 -19.70 -1.52 -8.05
N LYS A 194 -20.77 -0.80 -7.70
CA LYS A 194 -21.88 -0.50 -8.63
C LYS A 194 -21.43 0.27 -9.88
N ARG A 195 -20.30 0.96 -9.81
CA ARG A 195 -19.70 1.75 -10.91
C ARG A 195 -18.52 1.02 -11.58
N GLY A 196 -18.24 -0.22 -11.18
CA GLY A 196 -17.07 -0.97 -11.66
C GLY A 196 -15.74 -0.43 -11.12
N ILE A 197 -15.76 0.32 -10.01
CA ILE A 197 -14.56 0.87 -9.36
C ILE A 197 -14.13 -0.05 -8.22
N ARG A 198 -12.88 -0.48 -8.22
CA ARG A 198 -12.25 -1.27 -7.16
C ARG A 198 -11.75 -0.38 -6.03
N VAL A 199 -11.65 -0.95 -4.81
CA VAL A 199 -11.18 -0.24 -3.63
C VAL A 199 -10.02 -0.97 -2.99
N ILE A 200 -8.86 -0.29 -2.90
CA ILE A 200 -7.65 -0.78 -2.26
C ILE A 200 -7.37 0.08 -1.02
N LEU A 201 -7.04 -0.56 0.08
CA LEU A 201 -6.65 0.10 1.32
C LEU A 201 -5.13 0.08 1.52
N ASP A 202 -4.63 1.05 2.27
CA ASP A 202 -3.24 1.12 2.72
C ASP A 202 -3.01 0.18 3.91
N GLY A 203 -2.11 -0.79 3.74
CA GLY A 203 -1.72 -1.75 4.77
C GLY A 203 -0.43 -1.33 5.48
N VAL A 204 -0.56 -0.58 6.57
CA VAL A 204 0.58 -0.16 7.39
C VAL A 204 0.95 -1.30 8.33
N PHE A 205 1.69 -2.30 7.84
CA PHE A 205 1.99 -3.54 8.56
C PHE A 205 3.44 -3.65 9.03
N ASN A 206 4.32 -2.75 8.60
CA ASN A 206 5.70 -2.69 9.05
C ASN A 206 5.83 -2.15 10.49
N HIS A 207 4.99 -1.20 10.86
CA HIS A 207 5.00 -0.52 12.15
C HIS A 207 3.58 -0.24 12.62
N CYS A 208 3.42 0.18 13.87
CA CYS A 208 2.15 0.62 14.42
C CYS A 208 2.30 1.98 15.12
N GLY A 209 1.23 2.49 15.68
CA GLY A 209 1.28 3.69 16.53
C GLY A 209 1.80 3.38 17.94
N ALA A 210 2.38 4.36 18.61
CA ALA A 210 2.88 4.21 19.98
C ALA A 210 1.76 3.91 21.01
N ASP A 211 0.51 4.19 20.66
CA ASP A 211 -0.66 3.89 21.48
C ASP A 211 -1.38 2.61 21.08
N PHE A 212 -0.82 1.85 20.13
CA PHE A 212 -1.25 0.49 19.82
C PHE A 212 -1.20 -0.40 21.08
N PHE A 213 -2.23 -1.21 21.30
CA PHE A 213 -2.43 -1.92 22.57
C PHE A 213 -1.20 -2.73 23.01
N ALA A 214 -0.53 -3.41 22.09
CA ALA A 214 0.63 -4.23 22.38
C ALA A 214 1.85 -3.38 22.78
N PHE A 215 2.11 -2.29 22.06
CA PHE A 215 3.23 -1.40 22.39
C PHE A 215 2.99 -0.63 23.70
N ARG A 216 1.76 -0.24 23.94
CA ARG A 216 1.37 0.38 25.22
C ARG A 216 1.61 -0.55 26.40
N ASP A 217 1.28 -1.83 26.28
CA ASP A 217 1.57 -2.84 27.34
C ASP A 217 3.08 -3.02 27.52
N VAL A 218 3.85 -3.06 26.44
CA VAL A 218 5.31 -3.15 26.49
C VAL A 218 5.93 -1.91 27.15
N ARG A 219 5.47 -0.72 26.84
CA ARG A 219 5.93 0.52 27.50
C ARG A 219 5.69 0.51 29.01
N GLN A 220 4.61 -0.12 29.48
CA GLN A 220 4.29 -0.20 30.90
C GLN A 220 5.04 -1.31 31.63
N LYS A 221 5.24 -2.47 31.01
CA LYS A 221 5.74 -3.70 31.65
C LYS A 221 7.16 -4.07 31.22
N GLY A 222 7.71 -3.41 30.21
CA GLY A 222 9.01 -3.76 29.63
C GLY A 222 9.04 -5.22 29.21
N LYS A 223 10.13 -5.91 29.57
CA LYS A 223 10.35 -7.34 29.24
C LYS A 223 9.31 -8.30 29.85
N ALA A 224 8.54 -7.88 30.85
CA ALA A 224 7.47 -8.69 31.43
C ALA A 224 6.17 -8.68 30.59
N SER A 225 6.07 -7.86 29.55
CA SER A 225 4.93 -7.86 28.65
C SER A 225 4.91 -9.13 27.81
N ARG A 226 3.72 -9.75 27.65
CA ARG A 226 3.55 -10.85 26.69
C ARG A 226 3.80 -10.43 25.24
N TYR A 227 3.72 -9.15 24.93
CA TYR A 227 3.91 -8.59 23.60
C TYR A 227 5.34 -8.10 23.36
N TYR A 228 6.28 -8.34 24.27
CA TYR A 228 7.66 -7.86 24.15
C TYR A 228 8.31 -8.29 22.84
N ASN A 229 8.12 -9.55 22.42
CA ASN A 229 8.66 -10.09 21.17
C ASN A 229 7.86 -9.71 19.91
N TRP A 230 6.81 -8.91 20.04
CA TRP A 230 6.07 -8.37 18.91
C TRP A 230 6.79 -7.22 18.22
N PHE A 231 7.85 -6.72 18.83
CA PHE A 231 8.65 -5.60 18.34
C PHE A 231 10.12 -5.99 18.21
N TYR A 232 10.84 -5.31 17.32
CA TYR A 232 12.27 -5.54 17.14
C TYR A 232 13.10 -4.78 18.17
N HIS A 233 14.19 -5.43 18.63
CA HIS A 233 15.29 -4.86 19.40
C HIS A 233 14.88 -3.92 20.55
N LEU A 234 13.92 -4.36 21.37
CA LEU A 234 13.50 -3.60 22.52
C LEU A 234 14.53 -3.69 23.68
N PRO A 235 14.81 -2.58 24.36
CA PRO A 235 15.53 -2.60 25.63
C PRO A 235 14.65 -3.19 26.73
N GLU A 236 15.25 -3.61 27.85
CA GLU A 236 14.49 -4.18 28.99
C GLU A 236 13.43 -3.21 29.55
N THR A 237 13.74 -1.92 29.49
CA THR A 237 12.84 -0.83 29.87
C THR A 237 12.84 0.20 28.74
N ILE A 238 11.68 0.50 28.19
CA ILE A 238 11.52 1.44 27.07
C ILE A 238 11.51 2.88 27.57
N GLN A 239 12.37 3.68 26.98
CA GLN A 239 12.32 5.13 27.14
C GLN A 239 11.62 5.75 25.91
N TYR A 240 10.44 6.29 26.14
CA TYR A 240 9.71 7.02 25.10
C TYR A 240 10.34 8.40 24.88
N ALA A 241 11.53 8.42 24.32
CA ALA A 241 12.37 9.61 24.11
C ALA A 241 12.62 9.84 22.60
N ASP A 242 13.24 10.94 22.29
CA ASP A 242 13.65 11.30 20.93
C ASP A 242 15.17 11.54 20.92
N PRO A 243 15.96 10.71 20.19
CA PRO A 243 15.55 9.54 19.41
C PRO A 243 15.04 8.37 20.29
N PRO A 244 14.22 7.45 19.73
CA PRO A 244 13.75 6.28 20.45
C PRO A 244 14.92 5.30 20.74
N ASP A 245 14.83 4.58 21.87
CA ASP A 245 15.75 3.51 22.24
C ASP A 245 15.30 2.12 21.73
N TYR A 246 14.34 2.09 20.80
CA TYR A 246 13.77 0.92 20.13
C TYR A 246 13.71 1.15 18.62
N GLU A 247 13.57 0.07 17.85
CA GLU A 247 13.39 0.21 16.41
C GLU A 247 12.04 0.84 16.09
N ALA A 248 12.10 1.87 15.25
CA ALA A 248 10.95 2.62 14.78
C ALA A 248 11.14 3.01 13.31
N PHE A 249 10.06 3.10 12.57
CA PHE A 249 10.09 3.57 11.18
C PHE A 249 10.68 4.99 11.14
N ALA A 250 11.70 5.18 10.29
CA ALA A 250 12.42 6.44 10.11
C ALA A 250 12.90 7.08 11.43
N TYR A 251 13.17 6.29 12.46
CA TYR A 251 13.55 6.75 13.81
C TYR A 251 12.48 7.61 14.51
N VAL A 252 11.23 7.53 14.05
CA VAL A 252 10.08 8.25 14.64
C VAL A 252 9.53 7.45 15.81
N LYS A 253 9.66 7.97 17.04
CA LYS A 253 9.24 7.27 18.26
C LYS A 253 7.76 6.90 18.31
N GLU A 254 6.93 7.61 17.56
CA GLU A 254 5.50 7.36 17.43
C GLU A 254 5.18 6.11 16.57
N MET A 255 6.19 5.54 15.86
CA MET A 255 5.99 4.45 14.89
C MET A 255 6.89 3.24 15.19
N PRO A 256 6.69 2.54 16.33
CA PRO A 256 7.47 1.35 16.69
C PRO A 256 7.32 0.23 15.67
N LYS A 257 8.44 -0.38 15.28
CA LYS A 257 8.51 -1.42 14.25
C LYS A 257 8.00 -2.75 14.77
N LEU A 258 7.04 -3.34 14.05
CA LEU A 258 6.49 -4.67 14.35
C LEU A 258 7.47 -5.76 13.91
N ASN A 259 7.60 -6.80 14.73
CA ASN A 259 8.40 -7.98 14.40
C ASN A 259 7.59 -8.94 13.51
N THR A 260 7.63 -8.71 12.22
CA THR A 260 6.97 -9.54 11.21
C THR A 260 7.58 -10.94 11.06
N GLY A 261 8.68 -11.24 11.74
CA GLY A 261 9.21 -12.60 11.93
C GLY A 261 8.55 -13.37 13.07
N ASN A 262 7.75 -12.71 13.91
CA ASN A 262 7.02 -13.36 15.01
C ASN A 262 5.69 -13.93 14.49
N PRO A 263 5.42 -15.26 14.68
CA PRO A 263 4.19 -15.89 14.20
C PRO A 263 2.89 -15.26 14.74
N GLU A 264 2.88 -14.78 15.99
CA GLU A 264 1.69 -14.12 16.57
C GLU A 264 1.41 -12.78 15.86
N VAL A 265 2.45 -12.04 15.49
CA VAL A 265 2.32 -10.78 14.72
C VAL A 265 1.81 -11.07 13.32
N VAL A 266 2.37 -12.09 12.65
CA VAL A 266 1.91 -12.54 11.34
C VAL A 266 0.44 -12.92 11.39
N GLU A 267 0.03 -13.74 12.36
CA GLU A 267 -1.36 -14.13 12.53
C GLU A 267 -2.27 -12.92 12.76
N TYR A 268 -1.86 -11.98 13.62
CA TYR A 268 -2.62 -10.76 13.87
C TYR A 268 -2.81 -9.94 12.60
N LEU A 269 -1.74 -9.68 11.85
CA LEU A 269 -1.79 -8.87 10.62
C LEU A 269 -2.58 -9.57 9.50
N CYS A 270 -2.45 -10.91 9.37
CA CYS A 270 -3.27 -11.69 8.45
C CYS A 270 -4.78 -11.63 8.81
N ASN A 271 -5.08 -11.63 10.12
CA ASN A 271 -6.46 -11.45 10.59
C ASN A 271 -7.00 -10.06 10.26
N VAL A 272 -6.18 -9.00 10.39
CA VAL A 272 -6.55 -7.65 9.93
C VAL A 272 -6.86 -7.66 8.44
N GLY A 273 -5.94 -8.21 7.63
CA GLY A 273 -6.12 -8.26 6.17
C GLY A 273 -7.39 -8.97 5.75
N THR A 274 -7.67 -10.14 6.32
CA THR A 274 -8.87 -10.92 6.01
C THR A 274 -10.15 -10.32 6.60
N TYR A 275 -10.06 -9.61 7.73
CA TYR A 275 -11.21 -8.95 8.35
C TYR A 275 -11.84 -7.92 7.41
N TRP A 276 -11.06 -7.00 6.86
CA TRP A 276 -11.58 -5.93 6.01
C TRP A 276 -12.10 -6.42 4.66
N ILE A 277 -11.51 -7.49 4.11
CA ILE A 277 -12.05 -8.16 2.92
C ILE A 277 -13.46 -8.69 3.22
N ARG A 278 -13.67 -9.34 4.37
CA ARG A 278 -14.97 -9.91 4.76
C ARG A 278 -15.96 -8.85 5.23
N GLU A 279 -15.48 -7.85 5.97
CA GLU A 279 -16.33 -6.86 6.64
C GLU A 279 -16.79 -5.77 5.67
N ALA A 280 -15.93 -5.32 4.77
CA ALA A 280 -16.20 -4.19 3.89
C ALA A 280 -16.13 -4.53 2.40
N ASP A 281 -15.78 -5.78 2.04
CA ASP A 281 -15.66 -6.25 0.65
C ASP A 281 -14.65 -5.44 -0.18
N ILE A 282 -13.53 -5.05 0.45
CA ILE A 282 -12.44 -4.37 -0.28
C ILE A 282 -11.77 -5.32 -1.25
N ASP A 283 -11.20 -4.78 -2.34
CA ASP A 283 -10.61 -5.57 -3.43
C ASP A 283 -9.13 -5.90 -3.22
N GLY A 284 -8.46 -5.20 -2.31
CA GLY A 284 -7.04 -5.46 -2.07
C GLY A 284 -6.37 -4.53 -1.09
N TRP A 285 -5.06 -4.74 -0.97
CA TRP A 285 -4.15 -3.99 -0.09
C TRP A 285 -2.97 -3.45 -0.89
N SER A 286 -2.60 -2.21 -0.62
CA SER A 286 -1.29 -1.67 -0.94
C SER A 286 -0.45 -1.70 0.34
N LEU A 287 0.66 -2.43 0.34
CA LEU A 287 1.50 -2.56 1.52
C LEU A 287 2.46 -1.39 1.61
N ASP A 288 2.30 -0.59 2.67
CA ASP A 288 3.24 0.48 3.00
C ASP A 288 4.59 -0.11 3.38
N VAL A 289 5.68 0.45 2.84
CA VAL A 289 7.09 0.07 3.07
C VAL A 289 7.34 -1.44 3.09
N ALA A 290 6.79 -2.16 2.13
CA ALA A 290 6.86 -3.63 2.04
C ALA A 290 8.30 -4.19 1.92
N ASN A 291 9.28 -3.34 1.65
CA ASN A 291 10.69 -3.70 1.53
C ASN A 291 11.46 -3.62 2.87
N GLU A 292 10.84 -3.20 3.96
CA GLU A 292 11.43 -3.10 5.31
C GLU A 292 11.00 -4.27 6.26
#